data_43ba2bcdd21d74070d07c491a768882a
#
_entry.id   43ba2bcdd21d74070d07c491a768882a
#
_cell.length_a   1.000
_cell.length_b   1.000
_cell.length_c   1.000
_cell.angle_alpha   90.00
_cell.angle_beta   90.00
_cell.angle_gamma   90.00
#
_symmetry.space_group_name_H-M   'P 1'
#
loop_
_entity.id
_entity.type
_entity.pdbx_description
1 polymer ?
#
loop_
_entity_poly.entity_id
_entity_poly.type
_entity_poly.pdbx_seq_one_letter_code
_entity_poly.pdbx_strand_id
1 'polypeptide(L)'
;CMKVYGGFEHNLQSLRVVDVLEERYADFNGLNLCYETRQGIIKHIANKNLQKIGEIAERFLQNQRPSLEAQLANFSDEIAYNNHDIDDGLRSGLITLQQLENVSIFSRHLSMVNDKYPSLCERRKKYETIRSMINTLVTDLIQQSTENIKESGVDTLSAVHAAPPLIDFSPHIRQEQQELKKFLYDNLYRHYRVVRMSNKAQHTIQQLFSAFSS
;
A
#
# COMPACT_ATOMS: atom_id res chain seq x y z
N CYS A 1 -18.26 0.29 17.79
CA CYS A 1 -18.60 -1.04 18.29
C CYS A 1 -17.60 -1.53 19.35
N MET A 2 -16.31 -1.63 19.04
CA MET A 2 -15.29 -2.25 19.91
C MET A 2 -14.78 -1.41 21.10
N LYS A 3 -15.28 -0.19 21.31
CA LYS A 3 -14.75 0.73 22.32
C LYS A 3 -14.77 0.16 23.75
N VAL A 4 -15.85 -0.55 24.11
CA VAL A 4 -16.01 -1.19 25.43
C VAL A 4 -15.08 -2.40 25.63
N TYR A 5 -14.55 -2.96 24.55
CA TYR A 5 -13.59 -4.08 24.56
C TYR A 5 -12.12 -3.63 24.34
N GLY A 6 -11.83 -2.36 24.58
CA GLY A 6 -10.49 -1.78 24.43
C GLY A 6 -10.19 -1.23 23.02
N GLY A 7 -11.20 -1.17 22.14
CA GLY A 7 -11.08 -0.67 20.77
C GLY A 7 -10.63 -1.73 19.77
N PHE A 8 -10.47 -1.31 18.54
CA PHE A 8 -9.93 -2.12 17.45
C PHE A 8 -8.78 -1.37 16.79
N GLU A 9 -7.68 -2.08 16.57
CA GLU A 9 -6.53 -1.59 15.81
C GLU A 9 -6.08 -2.71 14.86
N HIS A 10 -6.12 -2.42 13.56
CA HIS A 10 -5.95 -3.45 12.51
C HIS A 10 -4.57 -4.09 12.51
N ASN A 11 -3.49 -3.33 12.79
CA ASN A 11 -2.14 -3.90 12.86
C ASN A 11 -1.99 -4.88 14.04
N LEU A 12 -2.56 -4.55 15.21
CA LEU A 12 -2.59 -5.48 16.35
C LEU A 12 -3.38 -6.75 16.03
N GLN A 13 -4.49 -6.60 15.32
CA GLN A 13 -5.28 -7.76 14.90
C GLN A 13 -4.54 -8.60 13.85
N SER A 14 -3.87 -7.98 12.90
CA SER A 14 -3.02 -8.70 11.93
C SER A 14 -1.93 -9.49 12.63
N LEU A 15 -1.24 -8.88 13.58
CA LEU A 15 -0.23 -9.58 14.37
C LEU A 15 -0.84 -10.75 15.16
N ARG A 16 -1.98 -10.52 15.81
CA ARG A 16 -2.69 -11.58 16.54
C ARG A 16 -3.08 -12.75 15.65
N VAL A 17 -3.52 -12.47 14.41
CA VAL A 17 -3.86 -13.51 13.45
C VAL A 17 -2.64 -14.40 13.19
N VAL A 18 -1.51 -13.81 12.81
CA VAL A 18 -0.30 -14.57 12.44
C VAL A 18 0.44 -15.17 13.62
N ASP A 19 0.33 -14.59 14.81
CA ASP A 19 1.03 -15.09 16.02
C ASP A 19 0.22 -16.14 16.79
N VAL A 20 -1.14 -16.10 16.70
CA VAL A 20 -2.00 -16.88 17.62
C VAL A 20 -3.15 -17.58 16.93
N LEU A 21 -3.87 -16.91 16.00
CA LEU A 21 -5.16 -17.39 15.51
C LEU A 21 -5.06 -18.36 14.32
N GLU A 22 -3.95 -18.35 13.58
CA GLU A 22 -3.73 -19.32 12.52
C GLU A 22 -3.40 -20.68 13.12
N GLU A 23 -4.19 -21.68 12.76
CA GLU A 23 -4.05 -23.08 13.20
C GLU A 23 -3.53 -23.94 12.04
N ARG A 24 -2.22 -23.84 11.76
CA ARG A 24 -1.58 -24.55 10.64
C ARG A 24 -0.67 -25.70 11.09
N TYR A 25 -0.18 -25.64 12.32
CA TYR A 25 0.83 -26.55 12.85
C TYR A 25 0.34 -27.22 14.13
N ALA A 26 0.73 -28.47 14.34
CA ALA A 26 0.31 -29.23 15.50
C ALA A 26 0.97 -28.79 16.82
N ASP A 27 2.21 -28.31 16.72
CA ASP A 27 3.08 -28.07 17.88
C ASP A 27 2.98 -26.67 18.45
N PHE A 28 2.40 -25.70 17.69
CA PHE A 28 2.30 -24.30 18.10
C PHE A 28 1.15 -23.56 17.42
N ASN A 29 0.67 -22.52 18.06
CA ASN A 29 -0.30 -21.59 17.51
C ASN A 29 0.37 -20.59 16.57
N GLY A 30 -0.39 -20.05 15.62
CA GLY A 30 0.10 -19.06 14.67
C GLY A 30 1.02 -19.67 13.60
N LEU A 31 1.79 -18.80 12.95
CA LEU A 31 2.66 -19.13 11.82
C LEU A 31 4.15 -19.24 12.18
N ASN A 32 4.52 -18.94 13.43
CA ASN A 32 5.91 -18.91 13.90
C ASN A 32 6.81 -18.06 13.00
N LEU A 33 6.38 -16.85 12.68
CA LEU A 33 7.12 -15.91 11.83
C LEU A 33 8.33 -15.35 12.58
N CYS A 34 9.43 -15.10 11.85
CA CYS A 34 10.60 -14.44 12.40
C CYS A 34 10.29 -12.99 12.80
N TYR A 35 11.14 -12.43 13.66
CA TYR A 35 10.98 -11.09 14.21
C TYR A 35 10.85 -10.02 13.12
N GLU A 36 11.68 -10.06 12.09
CA GLU A 36 11.71 -9.09 11.00
C GLU A 36 10.42 -9.09 10.18
N THR A 37 9.85 -10.29 9.93
CA THR A 37 8.57 -10.41 9.22
C THR A 37 7.43 -9.83 10.06
N ARG A 38 7.38 -10.15 11.35
CA ARG A 38 6.38 -9.60 12.29
C ARG A 38 6.50 -8.09 12.40
N GLN A 39 7.73 -7.58 12.43
CA GLN A 39 8.02 -6.14 12.43
C GLN A 39 7.53 -5.46 11.14
N GLY A 40 7.66 -6.14 9.98
CA GLY A 40 7.19 -5.64 8.69
C GLY A 40 5.65 -5.56 8.57
N ILE A 41 4.91 -6.43 9.28
CA ILE A 41 3.44 -6.40 9.34
C ILE A 41 2.94 -5.12 10.02
N ILE A 42 3.66 -4.63 11.03
CA ILE A 42 3.32 -3.40 11.75
C ILE A 42 3.89 -2.19 11.02
N LYS A 43 3.09 -1.59 10.13
CA LYS A 43 3.48 -0.39 9.37
C LYS A 43 3.46 0.87 10.25
N HIS A 44 2.36 1.04 10.99
CA HIS A 44 2.11 2.20 11.87
C HIS A 44 1.43 1.73 13.15
N ILE A 45 1.79 2.32 14.27
CA ILE A 45 1.12 2.04 15.54
C ILE A 45 1.05 3.31 16.39
N ALA A 46 -0.09 3.54 17.03
CA ALA A 46 -0.22 4.63 17.98
C ALA A 46 0.57 4.34 19.27
N ASN A 47 1.23 5.35 19.83
CA ASN A 47 2.07 5.20 21.03
C ASN A 47 1.39 4.45 22.18
N LYS A 48 0.07 4.66 22.39
CA LYS A 48 -0.73 3.96 23.40
C LYS A 48 -0.82 2.44 23.23
N ASN A 49 -0.50 1.94 22.05
CA ASN A 49 -0.57 0.51 21.70
C ASN A 49 0.80 -0.17 21.67
N LEU A 50 1.91 0.58 21.83
CA LEU A 50 3.26 0.03 21.77
C LEU A 50 3.48 -1.10 22.78
N GLN A 51 2.95 -0.97 23.99
CA GLN A 51 3.06 -2.01 25.03
C GLN A 51 2.40 -3.35 24.63
N LYS A 52 1.49 -3.34 23.65
CA LYS A 52 0.75 -4.53 23.21
C LYS A 52 1.50 -5.38 22.17
N ILE A 53 2.59 -4.88 21.61
CA ILE A 53 3.36 -5.55 20.55
C ILE A 53 4.72 -6.09 21.03
N GLY A 54 4.98 -6.05 22.36
CA GLY A 54 6.18 -6.65 22.95
C GLY A 54 7.47 -6.08 22.34
N GLU A 55 8.41 -6.98 22.03
CA GLU A 55 9.73 -6.63 21.46
C GLU A 55 9.65 -5.80 20.15
N ILE A 56 8.60 -5.96 19.35
CA ILE A 56 8.42 -5.18 18.11
C ILE A 56 8.28 -3.69 18.40
N ALA A 57 7.87 -3.30 19.64
CA ALA A 57 7.76 -1.91 20.06
C ALA A 57 9.08 -1.17 19.99
N GLU A 58 10.20 -1.85 20.20
CA GLU A 58 11.53 -1.24 20.30
C GLU A 58 11.87 -0.38 19.08
N ARG A 59 11.60 -0.89 17.87
CA ARG A 59 11.80 -0.13 16.62
C ARG A 59 11.07 1.22 16.63
N PHE A 60 9.83 1.23 17.09
CA PHE A 60 9.01 2.45 17.12
C PHE A 60 9.46 3.41 18.23
N LEU A 61 9.86 2.88 19.40
CA LEU A 61 10.39 3.68 20.51
C LEU A 61 11.72 4.34 20.14
N GLN A 62 12.57 3.65 19.39
CA GLN A 62 13.86 4.15 18.93
C GLN A 62 13.75 4.93 17.61
N ASN A 63 12.54 5.09 17.05
CA ASN A 63 12.29 5.74 15.76
C ASN A 63 13.14 5.18 14.61
N GLN A 64 13.40 3.87 14.66
CA GLN A 64 14.17 3.16 13.66
C GLN A 64 13.37 2.88 12.39
N ARG A 65 14.07 2.81 11.26
CA ARG A 65 13.48 2.41 9.98
C ARG A 65 13.23 0.90 9.94
N PRO A 66 12.22 0.42 9.20
CA PRO A 66 12.05 -1.01 8.96
C PRO A 66 13.15 -1.55 8.04
N SER A 67 13.26 -2.88 7.95
CA SER A 67 14.16 -3.55 7.01
C SER A 67 13.90 -3.11 5.55
N LEU A 68 14.84 -3.35 4.65
CA LEU A 68 14.69 -3.02 3.22
C LEU A 68 13.50 -3.75 2.60
N GLU A 69 13.27 -5.01 2.98
CA GLU A 69 12.14 -5.81 2.52
C GLU A 69 10.80 -5.21 2.93
N ALA A 70 10.70 -4.74 4.17
CA ALA A 70 9.49 -4.10 4.66
C ALA A 70 9.26 -2.71 4.00
N GLN A 71 10.32 -1.96 3.72
CA GLN A 71 10.24 -0.73 2.93
C GLN A 71 9.76 -1.04 1.51
N LEU A 72 10.36 -2.05 0.85
CA LEU A 72 10.01 -2.48 -0.50
C LEU A 72 8.57 -2.95 -0.60
N ALA A 73 8.11 -3.75 0.38
CA ALA A 73 6.72 -4.23 0.42
C ALA A 73 5.71 -3.09 0.41
N ASN A 74 6.00 -1.96 1.08
CA ASN A 74 5.14 -0.79 1.08
C ASN A 74 5.02 -0.16 -0.31
N PHE A 75 6.12 -0.01 -1.04
CA PHE A 75 6.11 0.54 -2.40
C PHE A 75 5.47 -0.42 -3.40
N SER A 76 5.69 -1.73 -3.24
CA SER A 76 5.05 -2.74 -4.09
C SER A 76 3.53 -2.73 -3.95
N ASP A 77 3.03 -2.62 -2.70
CA ASP A 77 1.62 -2.46 -2.38
C ASP A 77 1.05 -1.18 -3.01
N GLU A 78 1.78 -0.07 -2.91
CA GLU A 78 1.39 1.21 -3.49
C GLU A 78 1.29 1.16 -5.01
N ILE A 79 2.29 0.57 -5.68
CA ILE A 79 2.27 0.38 -7.14
C ILE A 79 1.06 -0.45 -7.55
N ALA A 80 0.84 -1.59 -6.89
CA ALA A 80 -0.27 -2.47 -7.19
C ALA A 80 -1.61 -1.77 -6.97
N TYR A 81 -1.80 -1.15 -5.81
CA TYR A 81 -3.04 -0.50 -5.42
C TYR A 81 -3.43 0.63 -6.37
N ASN A 82 -2.53 1.58 -6.64
CA ASN A 82 -2.84 2.72 -7.52
C ASN A 82 -3.21 2.27 -8.94
N ASN A 83 -2.53 1.26 -9.49
CA ASN A 83 -2.79 0.78 -10.84
C ASN A 83 -4.07 -0.08 -10.93
N HIS A 84 -4.38 -0.87 -9.90
CA HIS A 84 -5.65 -1.58 -9.81
C HIS A 84 -6.82 -0.62 -9.66
N ASP A 85 -6.66 0.45 -8.89
CA ASP A 85 -7.69 1.47 -8.73
C ASP A 85 -8.01 2.22 -10.02
N ILE A 86 -6.99 2.47 -10.88
CA ILE A 86 -7.23 2.99 -12.23
C ILE A 86 -8.09 2.02 -13.03
N ASP A 87 -7.75 0.72 -13.04
CA ASP A 87 -8.51 -0.29 -13.80
C ASP A 87 -9.94 -0.41 -13.29
N ASP A 88 -10.12 -0.51 -11.98
CA ASP A 88 -11.43 -0.63 -11.35
C ASP A 88 -12.26 0.64 -11.51
N GLY A 89 -11.66 1.80 -11.40
CA GLY A 89 -12.31 3.09 -11.63
C GLY A 89 -12.82 3.26 -13.05
N LEU A 90 -12.00 2.90 -14.04
CA LEU A 90 -12.38 2.90 -15.46
C LEU A 90 -13.45 1.85 -15.75
N ARG A 91 -13.32 0.65 -15.21
CA ARG A 91 -14.28 -0.44 -15.42
C ARG A 91 -15.64 -0.17 -14.81
N SER A 92 -15.68 0.47 -13.65
CA SER A 92 -16.91 0.85 -12.96
C SER A 92 -17.54 2.14 -13.50
N GLY A 93 -16.84 2.87 -14.38
CA GLY A 93 -17.29 4.17 -14.90
C GLY A 93 -17.27 5.28 -13.86
N LEU A 94 -16.50 5.13 -12.78
CA LEU A 94 -16.32 6.18 -11.76
C LEU A 94 -15.32 7.24 -12.21
N ILE A 95 -14.33 6.86 -13.01
CA ILE A 95 -13.41 7.76 -13.70
C ILE A 95 -13.39 7.46 -15.20
N THR A 96 -12.93 8.41 -16.01
CA THR A 96 -12.85 8.30 -17.47
C THR A 96 -11.42 8.42 -17.97
N LEU A 97 -11.14 7.89 -19.17
CA LEU A 97 -9.85 8.07 -19.83
C LEU A 97 -9.50 9.55 -20.00
N GLN A 98 -10.46 10.36 -20.42
CA GLN A 98 -10.27 11.82 -20.58
C GLN A 98 -9.83 12.52 -19.29
N GLN A 99 -10.34 12.08 -18.14
CA GLN A 99 -9.87 12.60 -16.84
C GLN A 99 -8.43 12.17 -16.55
N LEU A 100 -8.07 10.91 -16.86
CA LEU A 100 -6.71 10.38 -16.64
C LEU A 100 -5.67 10.98 -17.59
N GLU A 101 -6.06 11.48 -18.76
CA GLU A 101 -5.16 12.19 -19.67
C GLU A 101 -4.58 13.49 -19.07
N ASN A 102 -5.18 14.01 -17.99
CA ASN A 102 -4.63 15.13 -17.24
C ASN A 102 -3.63 14.70 -16.16
N VAL A 103 -3.37 13.41 -15.98
CA VAL A 103 -2.40 12.85 -15.01
C VAL A 103 -1.12 12.51 -15.77
N SER A 104 -0.02 13.15 -15.41
CA SER A 104 1.24 13.15 -16.17
C SER A 104 1.74 11.75 -16.52
N ILE A 105 1.83 10.85 -15.53
CA ILE A 105 2.30 9.49 -15.77
C ILE A 105 1.37 8.72 -16.73
N PHE A 106 0.05 8.85 -16.58
CA PHE A 106 -0.91 8.15 -17.43
C PHE A 106 -0.86 8.70 -18.86
N SER A 107 -0.90 10.01 -19.03
CA SER A 107 -0.86 10.69 -20.33
C SER A 107 0.40 10.32 -21.13
N ARG A 108 1.56 10.35 -20.49
CA ARG A 108 2.84 9.97 -21.10
C ARG A 108 2.83 8.52 -21.59
N HIS A 109 2.36 7.59 -20.78
CA HIS A 109 2.29 6.18 -21.17
C HIS A 109 1.22 5.88 -22.21
N LEU A 110 0.09 6.58 -22.15
CA LEU A 110 -0.96 6.48 -23.19
C LEU A 110 -0.44 6.95 -24.54
N SER A 111 0.32 8.05 -24.60
CA SER A 111 0.96 8.53 -25.83
C SER A 111 1.92 7.47 -26.39
N MET A 112 2.82 6.93 -25.56
CA MET A 112 3.76 5.87 -25.97
C MET A 112 3.04 4.64 -26.54
N VAL A 113 1.91 4.24 -25.95
CA VAL A 113 1.10 3.11 -26.40
C VAL A 113 0.42 3.44 -27.74
N ASN A 114 -0.11 4.66 -27.90
CA ASN A 114 -0.73 5.10 -29.15
C ASN A 114 0.28 5.15 -30.30
N ASP A 115 1.49 5.64 -30.06
CA ASP A 115 2.56 5.69 -31.05
C ASP A 115 3.01 4.29 -31.47
N LYS A 116 3.15 3.38 -30.50
CA LYS A 116 3.59 2.00 -30.76
C LYS A 116 2.49 1.13 -31.39
N TYR A 117 1.23 1.38 -31.06
CA TYR A 117 0.10 0.58 -31.49
C TYR A 117 -1.09 1.44 -31.95
N PRO A 118 -0.98 2.17 -33.08
CA PRO A 118 -1.98 3.16 -33.51
C PRO A 118 -3.38 2.56 -33.76
N SER A 119 -3.45 1.32 -34.19
CA SER A 119 -4.72 0.63 -34.50
C SER A 119 -5.28 -0.22 -33.34
N LEU A 120 -4.69 -0.14 -32.15
CA LEU A 120 -5.15 -0.93 -31.01
C LEU A 120 -6.52 -0.43 -30.51
N CYS A 121 -7.43 -1.36 -30.20
CA CYS A 121 -8.73 -0.97 -29.61
C CYS A 121 -8.55 -0.38 -28.19
N GLU A 122 -9.44 0.52 -27.80
CA GLU A 122 -9.36 1.27 -26.53
C GLU A 122 -9.18 0.37 -25.30
N ARG A 123 -9.91 -0.77 -25.25
CA ARG A 123 -9.77 -1.72 -24.14
C ARG A 123 -8.34 -2.22 -23.97
N ARG A 124 -7.68 -2.59 -25.08
CA ARG A 124 -6.29 -3.05 -25.04
C ARG A 124 -5.32 -1.91 -24.78
N LYS A 125 -5.58 -0.71 -25.32
CA LYS A 125 -4.78 0.49 -25.03
C LYS A 125 -4.72 0.77 -23.53
N LYS A 126 -5.88 0.71 -22.86
CA LYS A 126 -5.95 0.87 -21.41
C LYS A 126 -5.01 -0.11 -20.67
N TYR A 127 -5.11 -1.40 -20.96
CA TYR A 127 -4.28 -2.41 -20.29
C TYR A 127 -2.79 -2.27 -20.63
N GLU A 128 -2.44 -1.92 -21.86
CA GLU A 128 -1.05 -1.67 -22.23
C GLU A 128 -0.49 -0.42 -21.54
N THR A 129 -1.30 0.63 -21.38
CA THR A 129 -0.92 1.83 -20.66
C THR A 129 -0.62 1.52 -19.20
N ILE A 130 -1.53 0.83 -18.51
CA ILE A 130 -1.34 0.43 -17.10
C ILE A 130 -0.11 -0.47 -16.94
N ARG A 131 0.08 -1.47 -17.84
CA ARG A 131 1.26 -2.34 -17.81
C ARG A 131 2.56 -1.56 -18.01
N SER A 132 2.56 -0.60 -18.93
CA SER A 132 3.70 0.26 -19.20
C SER A 132 4.02 1.16 -17.98
N MET A 133 3.01 1.69 -17.32
CA MET A 133 3.17 2.44 -16.06
C MET A 133 3.80 1.58 -14.97
N ILE A 134 3.25 0.39 -14.71
CA ILE A 134 3.78 -0.54 -13.70
C ILE A 134 5.26 -0.86 -13.99
N ASN A 135 5.59 -1.14 -15.25
CA ASN A 135 6.97 -1.44 -15.64
C ASN A 135 7.92 -0.26 -15.34
N THR A 136 7.50 0.95 -15.67
CA THR A 136 8.30 2.17 -15.36
C THR A 136 8.46 2.35 -13.87
N LEU A 137 7.40 2.22 -13.09
CA LEU A 137 7.44 2.37 -11.63
C LEU A 137 8.37 1.34 -10.97
N VAL A 138 8.25 0.06 -11.38
CA VAL A 138 9.11 -1.01 -10.85
C VAL A 138 10.58 -0.79 -11.23
N THR A 139 10.84 -0.41 -12.48
CA THR A 139 12.21 -0.18 -12.95
C THR A 139 12.85 1.01 -12.23
N ASP A 140 12.13 2.13 -12.12
CA ASP A 140 12.60 3.32 -11.40
C ASP A 140 12.86 3.02 -9.92
N LEU A 141 11.94 2.33 -9.25
CA LEU A 141 12.08 1.94 -7.85
C LEU A 141 13.35 1.09 -7.63
N ILE A 142 13.61 0.12 -8.51
CA ILE A 142 14.81 -0.73 -8.43
C ILE A 142 16.07 0.11 -8.63
N GLN A 143 16.10 0.96 -9.65
CA GLN A 143 17.27 1.78 -9.98
C GLN A 143 17.58 2.76 -8.85
N GLN A 144 16.59 3.58 -8.45
CA GLN A 144 16.79 4.60 -7.43
C GLN A 144 17.14 3.98 -6.07
N SER A 145 16.48 2.90 -5.68
CA SER A 145 16.79 2.21 -4.42
C SER A 145 18.19 1.59 -4.43
N THR A 146 18.61 1.05 -5.57
CA THR A 146 19.98 0.52 -5.71
C THR A 146 21.04 1.61 -5.56
N GLU A 147 20.79 2.79 -6.13
CA GLU A 147 21.65 3.96 -5.99
C GLU A 147 21.69 4.44 -4.53
N ASN A 148 20.53 4.61 -3.89
CA ASN A 148 20.44 5.03 -2.48
C ASN A 148 21.20 4.08 -1.54
N ILE A 149 21.07 2.76 -1.74
CA ILE A 149 21.78 1.75 -0.93
C ILE A 149 23.29 1.86 -1.14
N LYS A 150 23.76 2.01 -2.37
CA LYS A 150 25.19 2.17 -2.68
C LYS A 150 25.77 3.45 -2.08
N GLU A 151 25.07 4.57 -2.23
CA GLU A 151 25.51 5.87 -1.72
C GLU A 151 25.52 5.91 -0.18
N SER A 152 24.56 5.23 0.46
CA SER A 152 24.49 5.17 1.93
C SER A 152 25.61 4.34 2.56
N GLY A 153 26.20 3.40 1.81
CA GLY A 153 27.26 2.51 2.30
C GLY A 153 26.79 1.56 3.40
N VAL A 154 25.48 1.33 3.57
CA VAL A 154 24.96 0.39 4.59
C VAL A 154 25.34 -1.04 4.23
N ASP A 155 25.88 -1.77 5.21
CA ASP A 155 26.35 -3.15 5.09
C ASP A 155 25.74 -4.07 6.16
N THR A 156 25.00 -3.50 7.11
CA THR A 156 24.36 -4.23 8.21
C THR A 156 22.91 -3.81 8.39
N LEU A 157 22.08 -4.67 8.97
CA LEU A 157 20.70 -4.37 9.32
C LEU A 157 20.60 -3.18 10.30
N SER A 158 21.54 -3.10 11.26
CA SER A 158 21.60 -1.97 12.19
C SER A 158 21.86 -0.65 11.48
N ALA A 159 22.72 -0.63 10.46
CA ALA A 159 22.95 0.56 9.63
C ALA A 159 21.69 0.95 8.84
N VAL A 160 20.96 -0.03 8.28
CA VAL A 160 19.68 0.21 7.60
C VAL A 160 18.65 0.84 8.54
N HIS A 161 18.56 0.36 9.78
CA HIS A 161 17.63 0.91 10.78
C HIS A 161 17.93 2.37 11.16
N ALA A 162 19.18 2.78 11.10
CA ALA A 162 19.63 4.14 11.41
C ALA A 162 19.64 5.07 10.19
N ALA A 163 19.63 4.53 8.96
CA ALA A 163 19.70 5.30 7.73
C ALA A 163 18.38 6.04 7.42
N PRO A 164 18.40 7.07 6.57
CA PRO A 164 17.19 7.59 5.95
C PRO A 164 16.50 6.51 5.09
N PRO A 165 15.26 6.71 4.62
CA PRO A 165 14.60 5.76 3.71
C PRO A 165 15.48 5.45 2.50
N LEU A 166 15.79 4.17 2.29
CA LEU A 166 16.66 3.72 1.19
C LEU A 166 15.86 3.23 -0.02
N ILE A 167 14.69 2.67 0.22
CA ILE A 167 13.79 2.26 -0.85
C ILE A 167 12.90 3.44 -1.19
N ASP A 168 13.00 3.93 -2.43
CA ASP A 168 12.24 5.07 -2.90
C ASP A 168 12.26 5.20 -4.42
N PHE A 169 11.32 5.97 -4.96
CA PHE A 169 11.31 6.43 -6.33
C PHE A 169 12.28 7.60 -6.56
N SER A 170 12.69 7.78 -7.81
CA SER A 170 13.34 9.03 -8.22
C SER A 170 12.43 10.24 -7.93
N PRO A 171 12.99 11.45 -7.75
CA PRO A 171 12.20 12.65 -7.47
C PRO A 171 11.09 12.91 -8.51
N HIS A 172 11.38 12.64 -9.79
CA HIS A 172 10.42 12.80 -10.88
C HIS A 172 9.24 11.83 -10.76
N ILE A 173 9.51 10.54 -10.62
CA ILE A 173 8.48 9.51 -10.49
C ILE A 173 7.69 9.69 -9.18
N ARG A 174 8.36 10.10 -8.10
CA ARG A 174 7.67 10.43 -6.84
C ARG A 174 6.64 11.54 -7.04
N GLN A 175 6.97 12.59 -7.79
CA GLN A 175 6.03 13.67 -8.11
C GLN A 175 4.84 13.17 -8.93
N GLU A 176 5.09 12.37 -9.98
CA GLU A 176 4.03 11.77 -10.80
C GLU A 176 3.11 10.84 -9.97
N GLN A 177 3.68 10.08 -9.02
CA GLN A 177 2.89 9.24 -8.10
C GLN A 177 2.03 10.06 -7.14
N GLN A 178 2.52 11.19 -6.64
CA GLN A 178 1.75 12.10 -5.80
C GLN A 178 0.58 12.71 -6.58
N GLU A 179 0.80 13.10 -7.83
CA GLU A 179 -0.25 13.60 -8.72
C GLU A 179 -1.33 12.54 -8.96
N LEU A 180 -0.92 11.29 -9.28
CA LEU A 180 -1.84 10.18 -9.46
C LEU A 180 -2.66 9.89 -8.19
N LYS A 181 -2.01 9.81 -7.03
CA LYS A 181 -2.70 9.61 -5.74
C LYS A 181 -3.73 10.71 -5.47
N LYS A 182 -3.36 11.96 -5.72
CA LYS A 182 -4.30 13.08 -5.58
C LYS A 182 -5.48 12.95 -6.52
N PHE A 183 -5.23 12.61 -7.78
CA PHE A 183 -6.29 12.37 -8.76
C PHE A 183 -7.26 11.27 -8.30
N LEU A 184 -6.73 10.11 -7.87
CA LEU A 184 -7.55 8.99 -7.37
C LEU A 184 -8.34 9.38 -6.12
N TYR A 185 -7.72 10.12 -5.21
CA TYR A 185 -8.40 10.61 -4.02
C TYR A 185 -9.59 11.50 -4.37
N ASP A 186 -9.38 12.48 -5.25
CA ASP A 186 -10.40 13.48 -5.59
C ASP A 186 -11.51 12.91 -6.47
N ASN A 187 -11.18 12.03 -7.43
CA ASN A 187 -12.12 11.57 -8.45
C ASN A 187 -12.70 10.17 -8.19
N LEU A 188 -11.97 9.30 -7.48
CA LEU A 188 -12.41 7.93 -7.20
C LEU A 188 -12.87 7.78 -5.76
N TYR A 189 -12.01 8.03 -4.76
CA TYR A 189 -12.36 7.74 -3.36
C TYR A 189 -13.41 8.69 -2.80
N ARG A 190 -13.42 9.94 -3.24
CA ARG A 190 -14.45 10.92 -2.88
C ARG A 190 -15.66 10.91 -3.80
N HIS A 191 -15.70 10.03 -4.79
CA HIS A 191 -16.86 9.90 -5.66
C HIS A 191 -18.12 9.54 -4.83
N TYR A 192 -19.24 10.22 -5.08
CA TYR A 192 -20.43 10.10 -4.24
C TYR A 192 -20.94 8.65 -4.07
N ARG A 193 -20.81 7.81 -5.12
CA ARG A 193 -21.18 6.38 -5.04
C ARG A 193 -20.30 5.62 -4.05
N VAL A 194 -18.99 5.88 -4.02
CA VAL A 194 -18.04 5.24 -3.11
C VAL A 194 -18.34 5.67 -1.68
N VAL A 195 -18.48 6.97 -1.44
CA VAL A 195 -18.80 7.52 -0.11
C VAL A 195 -20.14 6.96 0.41
N ARG A 196 -21.18 6.92 -0.46
CA ARG A 196 -22.48 6.34 -0.12
C ARG A 196 -22.38 4.87 0.26
N MET A 197 -21.62 4.07 -0.50
CA MET A 197 -21.43 2.65 -0.20
C MET A 197 -20.62 2.42 1.08
N SER A 198 -19.57 3.20 1.32
CA SER A 198 -18.82 3.16 2.58
C SER A 198 -19.70 3.47 3.80
N ASN A 199 -20.52 4.51 3.72
CA ASN A 199 -21.46 4.86 4.79
C ASN A 199 -22.48 3.74 5.03
N LYS A 200 -23.03 3.14 3.96
CA LYS A 200 -23.94 2.01 4.06
C LYS A 200 -23.27 0.80 4.72
N ALA A 201 -22.04 0.46 4.29
CA ALA A 201 -21.27 -0.64 4.86
C ALA A 201 -21.00 -0.42 6.36
N GLN A 202 -20.57 0.79 6.74
CA GLN A 202 -20.36 1.15 8.14
C GLN A 202 -21.63 0.98 8.97
N HIS A 203 -22.76 1.46 8.49
CA HIS A 203 -24.05 1.33 9.18
C HIS A 203 -24.47 -0.14 9.31
N THR A 204 -24.34 -0.92 8.25
CA THR A 204 -24.64 -2.36 8.26
C THR A 204 -23.78 -3.11 9.28
N ILE A 205 -22.46 -2.86 9.31
CA ILE A 205 -21.54 -3.47 10.29
C ILE A 205 -21.96 -3.10 11.72
N GLN A 206 -22.31 -1.84 11.97
CA GLN A 206 -22.75 -1.40 13.29
C GLN A 206 -24.04 -2.12 13.74
N GLN A 207 -25.03 -2.26 12.83
CA GLN A 207 -26.28 -2.97 13.12
C GLN A 207 -26.05 -4.46 13.39
N LEU A 208 -25.25 -5.13 12.56
CA LEU A 208 -24.90 -6.55 12.76
C LEU A 208 -24.17 -6.74 14.08
N PHE A 209 -23.18 -5.91 14.37
CA PHE A 209 -22.45 -5.99 15.64
C PHE A 209 -23.39 -5.82 16.84
N SER A 210 -24.31 -4.87 16.79
CA SER A 210 -25.31 -4.68 17.86
C SER A 210 -26.22 -5.89 18.00
N ALA A 211 -26.70 -6.45 16.90
CA ALA A 211 -27.60 -7.61 16.90
C ALA A 211 -26.95 -8.88 17.45
N PHE A 212 -25.64 -9.09 17.20
CA PHE A 212 -24.93 -10.26 17.69
C PHE A 212 -24.25 -10.07 19.07
N SER A 213 -24.26 -8.85 19.60
CA SER A 213 -23.66 -8.55 20.91
C SER A 213 -24.71 -8.36 22.02
N SER A 214 -26.00 -8.42 21.66
CA SER A 214 -27.14 -8.44 22.58
C SER A 214 -27.49 -9.87 22.95
#